data_393fb02ce028e8b64efd3cfc8c3f59c6
#
_entry.id   393fb02ce028e8b64efd3cfc8c3f59c6
#
_cell.length_a   1.000
_cell.length_b   1.000
_cell.length_c   1.000
_cell.angle_alpha   90.00
_cell.angle_beta   90.00
_cell.angle_gamma   90.00
#
_symmetry.space_group_name_H-M   'P 1'
#
loop_
_entity.id
_entity.type
_entity.pdbx_description
1 polymer ?
#
loop_
_entity_poly.entity_id
_entity_poly.type
_entity_poly.pdbx_seq_one_letter_code
_entity_poly.pdbx_strand_id
1 'polypeptide(L)'
;LIAGLILLLTACGSSPAESQPASSLGDPARGQLLFDTGGASGIPCATCHTLDGTSLVGPSLKGIGDRAATQVAGLSAEDYIRQSILDPSAHLVEGYDDLMNKNYADSLSEQDINDLIAFLLTQ
;
A
#
# COMPACT_ATOMS: atom_id res chain seq x y z
N LEU A 1 6.30 -71.30 -0.81
CA LEU A 1 6.13 -70.17 -1.73
C LEU A 1 5.27 -69.13 -1.02
N ILE A 2 5.90 -68.07 -0.47
CA ILE A 2 5.24 -66.98 0.22
C ILE A 2 5.29 -65.77 -0.74
N ALA A 3 4.14 -65.38 -1.29
CA ALA A 3 4.00 -64.16 -2.09
C ALA A 3 3.86 -62.95 -1.20
N GLY A 4 4.90 -62.10 -1.17
CA GLY A 4 4.87 -60.85 -0.45
C GLY A 4 4.12 -59.78 -1.24
N LEU A 5 3.02 -59.29 -0.68
CA LEU A 5 2.26 -58.16 -1.22
C LEU A 5 2.91 -56.82 -0.76
N ILE A 6 3.53 -56.13 -1.71
CA ILE A 6 4.12 -54.82 -1.47
C ILE A 6 3.01 -53.77 -1.62
N LEU A 7 2.60 -53.15 -0.52
CA LEU A 7 1.66 -52.05 -0.47
C LEU A 7 2.39 -50.74 -0.74
N LEU A 8 2.18 -50.15 -1.94
CA LEU A 8 2.70 -48.83 -2.28
C LEU A 8 1.81 -47.74 -1.65
N LEU A 9 2.29 -47.10 -0.58
CA LEU A 9 1.68 -45.92 -0.04
C LEU A 9 2.07 -44.71 -0.92
N THR A 10 1.13 -44.20 -1.72
CA THR A 10 1.26 -42.89 -2.37
C THR A 10 1.04 -41.81 -1.35
N ALA A 11 2.11 -41.18 -0.86
CA ALA A 11 2.05 -39.97 -0.06
C ALA A 11 1.65 -38.80 -0.96
N CYS A 12 0.43 -38.29 -0.79
CA CYS A 12 0.05 -36.99 -1.31
C CYS A 12 0.85 -35.92 -0.56
N GLY A 13 1.91 -35.41 -1.19
CA GLY A 13 2.64 -34.27 -0.71
C GLY A 13 1.79 -33.03 -0.81
N SER A 14 1.23 -32.55 0.31
CA SER A 14 0.73 -31.19 0.44
C SER A 14 1.94 -30.27 0.43
N SER A 15 2.12 -29.51 -0.65
CA SER A 15 3.10 -28.42 -0.66
C SER A 15 2.74 -27.43 0.46
N PRO A 16 3.69 -27.09 1.35
CA PRO A 16 3.47 -26.00 2.27
C PRO A 16 3.27 -24.72 1.42
N ALA A 17 2.18 -24.01 1.65
CA ALA A 17 2.05 -22.65 1.15
C ALA A 17 3.26 -21.87 1.69
N GLU A 18 4.12 -21.45 0.78
CA GLU A 18 5.25 -20.59 1.05
C GLU A 18 4.66 -19.29 1.62
N SER A 19 4.69 -19.16 2.94
CA SER A 19 4.40 -17.89 3.61
C SER A 19 5.52 -16.94 3.20
N GLN A 20 5.24 -16.09 2.20
CA GLN A 20 6.08 -14.93 1.95
C GLN A 20 6.27 -14.19 3.29
N PRO A 21 7.49 -13.82 3.66
CA PRO A 21 7.69 -12.98 4.82
C PRO A 21 6.84 -11.73 4.62
N ALA A 22 5.90 -11.50 5.55
CA ALA A 22 5.13 -10.27 5.57
C ALA A 22 6.13 -9.12 5.49
N SER A 23 6.09 -8.36 4.43
CA SER A 23 6.85 -7.13 4.31
C SER A 23 6.55 -6.32 5.57
N SER A 24 7.57 -5.84 6.27
CA SER A 24 7.41 -5.04 7.50
C SER A 24 6.58 -3.76 7.26
N LEU A 25 6.31 -3.43 6.00
CA LEU A 25 5.61 -2.24 5.54
C LEU A 25 4.13 -2.46 5.20
N GLY A 26 3.69 -3.66 4.85
CA GLY A 26 2.31 -3.92 4.41
C GLY A 26 2.22 -4.67 3.09
N ASP A 27 0.99 -4.89 2.63
CA ASP A 27 0.65 -5.60 1.40
C ASP A 27 0.31 -4.60 0.27
N PRO A 28 1.15 -4.46 -0.77
CA PRO A 28 0.88 -3.51 -1.85
C PRO A 28 -0.38 -3.85 -2.67
N ALA A 29 -0.80 -5.11 -2.76
CA ALA A 29 -2.03 -5.47 -3.47
C ALA A 29 -3.27 -5.01 -2.69
N ARG A 30 -3.26 -5.12 -1.36
CA ARG A 30 -4.28 -4.51 -0.51
C ARG A 30 -4.23 -2.98 -0.57
N GLY A 31 -3.03 -2.40 -0.59
CA GLY A 31 -2.84 -0.97 -0.73
C GLY A 31 -3.45 -0.42 -2.01
N GLN A 32 -3.30 -1.12 -3.12
CA GLN A 32 -3.96 -0.76 -4.38
C GLN A 32 -5.49 -0.76 -4.24
N LEU A 33 -6.05 -1.80 -3.64
CA LEU A 33 -7.50 -1.88 -3.41
C LEU A 33 -7.99 -0.73 -2.53
N LEU A 34 -7.25 -0.37 -1.48
CA LEU A 34 -7.56 0.77 -0.61
C LEU A 34 -7.47 2.10 -1.36
N PHE A 35 -6.47 2.27 -2.22
CA PHE A 35 -6.31 3.44 -3.07
C PHE A 35 -7.54 3.65 -3.98
N ASP A 36 -8.04 2.56 -4.56
CA ASP A 36 -9.17 2.57 -5.51
C ASP A 36 -10.54 2.67 -4.83
N THR A 37 -10.68 2.22 -3.59
CA THR A 37 -12.00 2.12 -2.90
C THR A 37 -12.15 3.03 -1.69
N GLY A 38 -11.04 3.51 -1.12
CA GLY A 38 -11.02 4.28 0.12
C GLY A 38 -11.18 3.46 1.40
N GLY A 39 -11.37 2.15 1.29
CA GLY A 39 -11.55 1.28 2.46
C GLY A 39 -12.64 1.77 3.41
N ALA A 40 -12.37 1.73 4.71
CA ALA A 40 -13.33 2.18 5.74
C ALA A 40 -13.60 3.71 5.72
N SER A 41 -12.72 4.51 5.08
CA SER A 41 -12.97 5.94 4.94
C SER A 41 -14.10 6.26 3.94
N GLY A 42 -14.36 5.35 3.01
CA GLY A 42 -15.33 5.53 1.92
C GLY A 42 -14.91 6.62 0.90
N ILE A 43 -13.69 7.15 1.00
CA ILE A 43 -13.17 8.20 0.11
C ILE A 43 -11.96 7.64 -0.64
N PRO A 44 -12.12 7.20 -1.91
CA PRO A 44 -11.02 6.69 -2.70
C PRO A 44 -9.92 7.74 -2.95
N CYS A 45 -8.68 7.34 -2.79
CA CYS A 45 -7.53 8.21 -3.11
C CYS A 45 -7.53 8.57 -4.61
N ALA A 46 -7.93 7.61 -5.46
CA ALA A 46 -8.06 7.77 -6.90
C ALA A 46 -9.06 8.86 -7.33
N THR A 47 -9.95 9.33 -6.44
CA THR A 47 -10.85 10.47 -6.72
C THR A 47 -10.08 11.76 -6.95
N CYS A 48 -8.97 11.95 -6.23
CA CYS A 48 -8.18 13.19 -6.27
C CYS A 48 -6.77 12.98 -6.84
N HIS A 49 -6.26 11.76 -6.86
CA HIS A 49 -4.90 11.44 -7.30
C HIS A 49 -4.89 10.47 -8.47
N THR A 50 -3.97 10.66 -9.41
CA THR A 50 -3.72 9.73 -10.50
C THR A 50 -2.38 9.01 -10.33
N LEU A 51 -2.18 7.94 -11.10
CA LEU A 51 -0.91 7.22 -11.21
C LEU A 51 -0.29 7.36 -12.61
N ASP A 52 -0.91 8.13 -13.51
CA ASP A 52 -0.50 8.24 -14.92
C ASP A 52 0.29 9.54 -15.24
N GLY A 53 0.35 10.47 -14.30
CA GLY A 53 0.98 11.77 -14.46
C GLY A 53 0.02 12.94 -14.69
N THR A 54 -1.28 12.67 -14.86
CA THR A 54 -2.31 13.72 -14.95
C THR A 54 -2.58 14.33 -13.58
N SER A 55 -2.70 15.63 -13.49
CA SER A 55 -3.11 16.31 -12.26
C SER A 55 -4.62 16.40 -12.16
N LEU A 56 -5.15 16.15 -10.96
CA LEU A 56 -6.55 16.37 -10.59
C LEU A 56 -6.62 17.42 -9.46
N VAL A 57 -7.52 17.20 -8.49
CA VAL A 57 -7.60 18.02 -7.27
C VAL A 57 -6.30 17.90 -6.45
N GLY A 58 -5.72 16.71 -6.41
CA GLY A 58 -4.39 16.46 -5.84
C GLY A 58 -3.33 16.21 -6.91
N PRO A 59 -2.05 16.21 -6.53
CA PRO A 59 -0.95 15.89 -7.43
C PRO A 59 -1.00 14.44 -7.90
N SER A 60 -0.50 14.19 -9.13
CA SER A 60 -0.27 12.82 -9.57
C SER A 60 0.76 12.13 -8.68
N LEU A 61 0.50 10.87 -8.34
CA LEU A 61 1.38 10.02 -7.54
C LEU A 61 2.29 9.14 -8.41
N LYS A 62 2.30 9.33 -9.73
CA LYS A 62 3.26 8.66 -10.62
C LYS A 62 4.69 8.95 -10.18
N GLY A 63 5.48 7.91 -9.95
CA GLY A 63 6.87 8.01 -9.49
C GLY A 63 7.01 8.48 -8.04
N ILE A 64 5.97 8.41 -7.22
CA ILE A 64 6.05 8.87 -5.82
C ILE A 64 7.06 8.03 -5.02
N GLY A 65 7.18 6.73 -5.30
CA GLY A 65 8.15 5.86 -4.63
C GLY A 65 9.58 6.37 -4.74
N ASP A 66 9.96 6.89 -5.92
CA ASP A 66 11.30 7.41 -6.17
C ASP A 66 11.54 8.79 -5.58
N ARG A 67 10.52 9.68 -5.58
CA ARG A 67 10.72 11.09 -5.20
C ARG A 67 10.31 11.41 -3.75
N ALA A 68 9.57 10.55 -3.07
CA ALA A 68 9.02 10.83 -1.74
C ALA A 68 10.10 11.24 -0.73
N ALA A 69 11.26 10.56 -0.74
CA ALA A 69 12.36 10.85 0.19
C ALA A 69 13.01 12.25 0.01
N THR A 70 12.69 12.94 -1.07
CA THR A 70 13.24 14.28 -1.37
C THR A 70 12.24 15.41 -1.19
N GLN A 71 10.99 15.11 -0.83
CA GLN A 71 9.93 16.11 -0.70
C GLN A 71 10.09 16.98 0.56
N VAL A 72 10.48 16.35 1.66
CA VAL A 72 10.70 17.03 2.95
C VAL A 72 12.04 16.58 3.52
N ALA A 73 12.92 17.52 3.80
CA ALA A 73 14.23 17.23 4.37
C ALA A 73 14.09 16.48 5.71
N GLY A 74 14.80 15.37 5.86
CA GLY A 74 14.83 14.56 7.08
C GLY A 74 13.73 13.50 7.17
N LEU A 75 12.80 13.41 6.21
CA LEU A 75 11.85 12.31 6.13
C LEU A 75 12.33 11.23 5.16
N SER A 76 12.12 9.97 5.52
CA SER A 76 12.21 8.86 4.57
C SER A 76 11.02 8.91 3.59
N ALA A 77 11.08 8.15 2.49
CA ALA A 77 9.95 8.03 1.55
C ALA A 77 8.69 7.53 2.25
N GLU A 78 8.85 6.53 3.13
CA GLU A 78 7.77 5.97 3.93
C GLU A 78 7.17 7.01 4.87
N ASP A 79 8.01 7.72 5.63
CA ASP A 79 7.56 8.72 6.60
C ASP A 79 6.85 9.89 5.92
N TYR A 80 7.36 10.33 4.75
CA TYR A 80 6.71 11.37 3.95
C TYR A 80 5.32 10.93 3.48
N ILE A 81 5.17 9.71 2.93
CA ILE A 81 3.88 9.21 2.47
C ILE A 81 2.93 9.04 3.66
N ARG A 82 3.40 8.51 4.79
CA ARG A 82 2.63 8.38 6.02
C ARG A 82 2.13 9.74 6.52
N GLN A 83 3.02 10.72 6.62
CA GLN A 83 2.66 12.07 7.01
C GLN A 83 1.61 12.67 6.07
N SER A 84 1.80 12.51 4.75
CA SER A 84 0.87 13.04 3.75
C SER A 84 -0.54 12.46 3.87
N ILE A 85 -0.68 11.21 4.33
CA ILE A 85 -1.98 10.57 4.55
C ILE A 85 -2.59 11.02 5.88
N LEU A 86 -1.81 11.04 6.96
CA LEU A 86 -2.30 11.24 8.33
C LEU A 86 -2.41 12.73 8.72
N ASP A 87 -1.52 13.56 8.19
CA ASP A 87 -1.49 15.01 8.41
C ASP A 87 -1.18 15.75 7.09
N PRO A 88 -2.11 15.74 6.13
CA PRO A 88 -1.89 16.31 4.81
C PRO A 88 -1.60 17.81 4.80
N SER A 89 -1.95 18.51 5.87
CA SER A 89 -1.65 19.96 6.01
C SER A 89 -0.21 20.25 6.41
N ALA A 90 0.55 19.24 6.90
CA ALA A 90 1.93 19.41 7.35
C ALA A 90 2.88 19.80 6.21
N HIS A 91 2.60 19.34 4.99
CA HIS A 91 3.35 19.71 3.78
C HIS A 91 2.42 19.77 2.57
N LEU A 92 2.25 20.95 2.02
CA LEU A 92 1.48 21.17 0.79
C LEU A 92 2.41 21.19 -0.42
N VAL A 93 2.11 20.38 -1.42
CA VAL A 93 2.82 20.43 -2.70
C VAL A 93 2.48 21.76 -3.39
N GLU A 94 3.50 22.47 -3.87
CA GLU A 94 3.32 23.76 -4.52
C GLU A 94 2.29 23.69 -5.68
N GLY A 95 1.35 24.62 -5.68
CA GLY A 95 0.29 24.70 -6.68
C GLY A 95 -0.98 23.91 -6.34
N TYR A 96 -1.03 23.27 -5.15
CA TYR A 96 -2.23 22.54 -4.69
C TYR A 96 -2.78 23.15 -3.40
N ASP A 97 -4.11 23.15 -3.29
CA ASP A 97 -4.81 23.62 -2.10
C ASP A 97 -4.90 22.53 -1.02
N ASP A 98 -5.10 22.95 0.22
CA ASP A 98 -5.26 22.06 1.37
C ASP A 98 -6.67 21.44 1.43
N LEU A 99 -6.97 20.56 0.46
CA LEU A 99 -8.28 19.94 0.26
C LEU A 99 -8.32 18.44 0.57
N MET A 100 -7.18 17.82 0.86
CA MET A 100 -7.13 16.39 1.19
C MET A 100 -7.90 16.11 2.48
N ASN A 101 -8.62 14.98 2.53
CA ASN A 101 -9.36 14.57 3.72
C ASN A 101 -8.41 14.39 4.92
N LYS A 102 -8.77 14.99 6.07
CA LYS A 102 -7.94 15.01 7.29
C LYS A 102 -8.34 13.92 8.30
N ASN A 103 -9.33 13.09 7.98
CA ASN A 103 -9.88 12.08 8.88
C ASN A 103 -9.43 10.66 8.56
N TYR A 104 -8.39 10.47 7.75
CA TYR A 104 -7.88 9.13 7.45
C TYR A 104 -7.33 8.44 8.68
N ALA A 105 -6.70 9.19 9.61
CA ALA A 105 -6.21 8.66 10.88
C ALA A 105 -7.31 8.03 11.76
N ASP A 106 -8.54 8.54 11.66
CA ASP A 106 -9.68 8.05 12.44
C ASP A 106 -10.43 6.90 11.76
N SER A 107 -10.27 6.77 10.44
CA SER A 107 -11.09 5.86 9.62
C SER A 107 -10.31 4.66 9.06
N LEU A 108 -9.00 4.77 8.89
CA LEU A 108 -8.15 3.68 8.41
C LEU A 108 -7.34 3.09 9.58
N SER A 109 -7.19 1.77 9.59
CA SER A 109 -6.32 1.11 10.56
C SER A 109 -4.84 1.35 10.21
N GLU A 110 -3.93 1.15 11.19
CA GLU A 110 -2.48 1.19 10.93
C GLU A 110 -2.06 0.20 9.83
N GLN A 111 -2.73 -0.96 9.74
CA GLN A 111 -2.45 -1.91 8.67
C GLN A 111 -2.88 -1.37 7.30
N ASP A 112 -4.01 -0.70 7.20
CA ASP A 112 -4.46 -0.08 5.94
C ASP A 112 -3.50 1.03 5.50
N ILE A 113 -2.99 1.82 6.44
CA ILE A 113 -1.97 2.85 6.17
C ILE A 113 -0.67 2.19 5.67
N ASN A 114 -0.21 1.12 6.32
CA ASN A 114 0.99 0.40 5.91
C ASN A 114 0.83 -0.22 4.51
N ASP A 115 -0.33 -0.77 4.21
CA ASP A 115 -0.64 -1.34 2.89
C ASP A 115 -0.65 -0.26 1.79
N LEU A 116 -1.26 0.90 2.06
CA LEU A 116 -1.23 2.07 1.17
C LEU A 116 0.20 2.55 0.92
N ILE A 117 1.02 2.67 1.95
CA ILE A 117 2.42 3.06 1.83
C ILE A 117 3.18 2.05 0.97
N ALA A 118 3.02 0.75 1.25
CA ALA A 118 3.66 -0.31 0.48
C ALA A 118 3.29 -0.22 -1.01
N PHE A 119 2.02 0.03 -1.33
CA PHE A 119 1.56 0.24 -2.71
C PHE A 119 2.18 1.49 -3.34
N LEU A 120 2.13 2.63 -2.66
CA LEU A 120 2.61 3.91 -3.19
C LEU A 120 4.13 3.91 -3.41
N LEU A 121 4.89 3.16 -2.62
CA LEU A 121 6.32 2.98 -2.84
C LEU A 121 6.66 2.20 -4.11
N THR A 122 5.69 1.52 -4.72
CA THR A 122 5.87 0.81 -6.01
C THR A 122 5.52 1.68 -7.23
N GLN A 123 5.02 2.90 -7.06
CA GLN A 123 4.58 3.77 -8.16
C GLN A 123 5.70 4.64 -8.73
#